data_c4c776a62c9f0173749488e83419f102
#
_entry.id   c4c776a62c9f0173749488e83419f102
#
_cell.length_a   1.000
_cell.length_b   1.000
_cell.length_c   1.000
_cell.angle_alpha   90.00
_cell.angle_beta   90.00
_cell.angle_gamma   90.00
#
_symmetry.space_group_name_H-M   'P 1'
#
loop_
_entity.id
_entity.type
_entity.pdbx_description
1 polymer ?
#
loop_
_entity_poly.entity_id
_entity_poly.type
_entity_poly.pdbx_seq_one_letter_code
_entity_poly.pdbx_strand_id
1 'polypeptide(L)'
;MTVEQFYEFCLVNRDLRIERTASGEVIIMSPAFSDTGNRNGKIAVQLGNWAEQDDTGEAFDSSAGFTLPNGAIRSPDVSWIKLERWNALTEEQKASFAPICPDFVIELRSSSDTLKGLQKKMQEYIDNGVSLGLLIDRTNRKVYIYRPDREPEILDNPETVSADPELPGFVLRMAKIW
;
A
#
# COMPACT_ATOMS: atom_id res chain seq x y z
N MET A 1 16.11 8.33 13.48
CA MET A 1 16.95 7.61 12.50
C MET A 1 16.78 8.28 11.14
N THR A 2 17.88 8.57 10.41
CA THR A 2 17.81 9.10 9.04
C THR A 2 17.38 8.01 8.04
N VAL A 3 17.13 8.37 6.78
CA VAL A 3 16.78 7.39 5.73
C VAL A 3 17.96 6.44 5.48
N GLU A 4 19.17 6.96 5.40
CA GLU A 4 20.41 6.19 5.19
C GLU A 4 20.65 5.21 6.34
N GLN A 5 20.52 5.68 7.59
CA GLN A 5 20.65 4.81 8.78
C GLN A 5 19.58 3.72 8.81
N PHE A 6 18.35 4.02 8.35
CA PHE A 6 17.28 3.05 8.26
C PHE A 6 17.59 1.99 7.20
N TYR A 7 18.11 2.40 6.03
CA TYR A 7 18.53 1.47 4.99
C TYR A 7 19.61 0.50 5.50
N GLU A 8 20.66 1.03 6.14
CA GLU A 8 21.72 0.21 6.75
C GLU A 8 21.16 -0.74 7.82
N PHE A 9 20.22 -0.26 8.64
CA PHE A 9 19.55 -1.08 9.64
C PHE A 9 18.77 -2.25 9.00
N CYS A 10 18.10 -2.02 7.89
CA CYS A 10 17.39 -3.06 7.15
C CYS A 10 18.35 -4.11 6.55
N LEU A 11 19.52 -3.70 6.07
CA LEU A 11 20.51 -4.61 5.48
C LEU A 11 21.02 -5.65 6.49
N VAL A 12 21.13 -5.30 7.77
CA VAL A 12 21.59 -6.20 8.83
C VAL A 12 20.45 -6.91 9.57
N ASN A 13 19.19 -6.51 9.33
CA ASN A 13 17.99 -7.08 9.95
C ASN A 13 16.98 -7.55 8.89
N ARG A 14 17.45 -8.35 7.94
CA ARG A 14 16.65 -8.76 6.76
C ARG A 14 15.42 -9.58 7.09
N ASP A 15 15.36 -10.18 8.26
CA ASP A 15 14.23 -11.00 8.72
C ASP A 15 13.11 -10.16 9.35
N LEU A 16 13.33 -8.86 9.55
CA LEU A 16 12.34 -7.96 10.14
C LEU A 16 11.53 -7.26 9.05
N ARG A 17 10.22 -7.20 9.25
CA ARG A 17 9.35 -6.28 8.52
C ARG A 17 9.28 -4.98 9.29
N ILE A 18 9.82 -3.92 8.73
CA ILE A 18 9.97 -2.63 9.39
C ILE A 18 9.60 -1.48 8.46
N GLU A 19 9.01 -0.45 9.04
CA GLU A 19 8.74 0.83 8.38
C GLU A 19 9.44 1.98 9.15
N ARG A 20 9.55 3.13 8.52
CA ARG A 20 10.06 4.35 9.12
C ARG A 20 9.03 5.45 8.97
N THR A 21 8.72 6.16 10.07
CA THR A 21 7.85 7.35 10.00
C THR A 21 8.60 8.55 9.43
N ALA A 22 7.88 9.59 9.03
CA ALA A 22 8.47 10.86 8.61
C ALA A 22 9.34 11.51 9.71
N SER A 23 9.00 11.28 10.99
CA SER A 23 9.80 11.75 12.15
C SER A 23 11.06 10.90 12.41
N GLY A 24 11.26 9.80 11.68
CA GLY A 24 12.41 8.92 11.84
C GLY A 24 12.27 7.83 12.89
N GLU A 25 11.06 7.58 13.37
CA GLU A 25 10.75 6.45 14.26
C GLU A 25 10.70 5.15 13.46
N VAL A 26 11.20 4.07 14.04
CA VAL A 26 11.16 2.73 13.44
C VAL A 26 9.95 1.98 13.97
N ILE A 27 9.14 1.45 13.06
CA ILE A 27 7.99 0.61 13.37
C ILE A 27 8.37 -0.82 13.00
N ILE A 28 8.44 -1.70 13.99
CA ILE A 28 8.69 -3.14 13.78
C ILE A 28 7.34 -3.85 13.76
N MET A 29 7.08 -4.59 12.70
CA MET A 29 5.83 -5.32 12.50
C MET A 29 6.06 -6.81 12.70
N SER A 30 5.12 -7.46 13.41
CA SER A 30 5.07 -8.92 13.48
C SER A 30 4.62 -9.50 12.13
N PRO A 31 4.96 -10.77 11.84
CA PRO A 31 4.36 -11.47 10.71
C PRO A 31 2.83 -11.40 10.77
N ALA A 32 2.19 -11.24 9.63
CA ALA A 32 0.74 -11.29 9.55
C ALA A 32 0.22 -12.68 9.96
N PHE A 33 -0.93 -12.72 10.63
CA PHE A 33 -1.61 -14.00 10.84
C PHE A 33 -1.97 -14.64 9.50
N SER A 34 -2.00 -15.97 9.44
CA SER A 34 -2.24 -16.75 8.22
C SER A 34 -3.50 -16.33 7.47
N ASP A 35 -4.56 -15.98 8.19
CA ASP A 35 -5.82 -15.48 7.64
C ASP A 35 -5.65 -14.13 6.92
N THR A 36 -4.94 -13.19 7.52
CA THR A 36 -4.61 -11.88 6.90
C THR A 36 -3.70 -12.08 5.69
N GLY A 37 -2.66 -12.91 5.81
CA GLY A 37 -1.76 -13.21 4.69
C GLY A 37 -2.48 -13.85 3.51
N ASN A 38 -3.43 -14.78 3.75
CA ASN A 38 -4.25 -15.39 2.69
C ASN A 38 -5.06 -14.33 1.92
N ARG A 39 -5.62 -13.35 2.62
CA ARG A 39 -6.42 -12.29 2.00
C ARG A 39 -5.56 -11.27 1.27
N ASN A 40 -4.41 -10.89 1.83
CA ASN A 40 -3.44 -10.05 1.14
C ASN A 40 -3.00 -10.71 -0.19
N GLY A 41 -2.74 -12.02 -0.18
CA GLY A 41 -2.46 -12.76 -1.40
C GLY A 41 -3.57 -12.69 -2.43
N LYS A 42 -4.85 -12.78 -2.00
CA LYS A 42 -6.01 -12.67 -2.92
C LYS A 42 -6.17 -11.26 -3.49
N ILE A 43 -5.86 -10.22 -2.72
CA ILE A 43 -5.88 -8.84 -3.20
C ILE A 43 -4.75 -8.64 -4.21
N ALA A 44 -3.53 -9.08 -3.88
CA ALA A 44 -2.37 -8.96 -4.75
C ALA A 44 -2.57 -9.68 -6.09
N VAL A 45 -3.16 -10.88 -6.08
CA VAL A 45 -3.50 -11.63 -7.30
C VAL A 45 -4.51 -10.87 -8.18
N GLN A 46 -5.53 -10.24 -7.58
CA GLN A 46 -6.52 -9.49 -8.36
C GLN A 46 -5.88 -8.26 -9.02
N LEU A 47 -5.09 -7.48 -8.29
CA LEU A 47 -4.39 -6.32 -8.83
C LEU A 47 -3.33 -6.72 -9.85
N GLY A 48 -2.52 -7.74 -9.56
CA GLY A 48 -1.50 -8.24 -10.47
C GLY A 48 -2.07 -8.73 -11.79
N ASN A 49 -3.15 -9.53 -11.77
CA ASN A 49 -3.81 -10.00 -12.99
C ASN A 49 -4.37 -8.86 -13.83
N TRP A 50 -4.92 -7.82 -13.21
CA TRP A 50 -5.37 -6.63 -13.93
C TRP A 50 -4.18 -5.87 -14.52
N ALA A 51 -3.12 -5.61 -13.73
CA ALA A 51 -1.94 -4.87 -14.18
C ALA A 51 -1.24 -5.54 -15.37
N GLU A 52 -1.11 -6.87 -15.36
CA GLU A 52 -0.56 -7.66 -16.48
C GLU A 52 -1.38 -7.54 -17.78
N GLN A 53 -2.69 -7.31 -17.67
CA GLN A 53 -3.56 -7.15 -18.84
C GLN A 53 -3.64 -5.71 -19.32
N ASP A 54 -3.59 -4.75 -18.38
CA ASP A 54 -3.70 -3.33 -18.67
C ASP A 54 -2.37 -2.73 -19.20
N ASP A 55 -1.23 -3.25 -18.72
CA ASP A 55 0.13 -2.89 -19.15
C ASP A 55 0.47 -1.39 -19.02
N THR A 56 -0.22 -0.67 -18.11
CA THR A 56 -0.01 0.75 -17.86
C THR A 56 0.78 1.06 -16.59
N GLY A 57 1.12 0.03 -15.81
CA GLY A 57 1.88 0.16 -14.59
C GLY A 57 2.27 -1.16 -13.95
N GLU A 58 3.01 -1.08 -12.86
CA GLU A 58 3.53 -2.21 -12.11
C GLU A 58 2.79 -2.39 -10.79
N ALA A 59 2.44 -3.62 -10.46
CA ALA A 59 1.86 -3.99 -9.17
C ALA A 59 2.92 -4.54 -8.22
N PHE A 60 2.79 -4.23 -6.94
CA PHE A 60 3.72 -4.63 -5.88
C PHE A 60 2.95 -5.26 -4.71
N ASP A 61 3.53 -6.28 -4.12
CA ASP A 61 3.05 -6.90 -2.90
C ASP A 61 3.59 -6.21 -1.62
N SER A 62 3.24 -6.74 -0.47
CA SER A 62 3.61 -6.20 0.84
C SER A 62 5.10 -6.28 1.19
N SER A 63 5.95 -6.88 0.35
CA SER A 63 7.40 -6.92 0.54
C SER A 63 8.11 -5.68 -0.02
N ALA A 64 7.45 -4.94 -0.90
CA ALA A 64 8.01 -3.73 -1.49
C ALA A 64 7.89 -2.53 -0.53
N GLY A 65 9.00 -1.81 -0.34
CA GLY A 65 9.05 -0.57 0.44
C GLY A 65 9.36 0.64 -0.45
N PHE A 66 8.75 1.77 -0.12
CA PHE A 66 8.88 3.03 -0.86
C PHE A 66 9.26 4.17 0.07
N THR A 67 10.19 5.01 -0.35
CA THR A 67 10.52 6.26 0.34
C THR A 67 9.59 7.36 -0.18
N LEU A 68 8.68 7.80 0.70
CA LEU A 68 7.72 8.85 0.38
C LEU A 68 8.38 10.25 0.39
N PRO A 69 7.80 11.26 -0.28
CA PRO A 69 8.32 12.63 -0.29
C PRO A 69 8.57 13.25 1.09
N ASN A 70 7.78 12.90 2.10
CA ASN A 70 7.97 13.36 3.48
C ASN A 70 9.11 12.62 4.23
N GLY A 71 9.81 11.68 3.58
CA GLY A 71 10.88 10.87 4.14
C GLY A 71 10.41 9.63 4.92
N ALA A 72 9.12 9.37 5.03
CA ALA A 72 8.63 8.10 5.55
C ALA A 72 9.00 6.95 4.58
N ILE A 73 9.26 5.77 5.13
CA ILE A 73 9.43 4.55 4.34
C ILE A 73 8.28 3.62 4.70
N ARG A 74 7.45 3.30 3.70
CA ARG A 74 6.22 2.55 3.86
C ARG A 74 6.18 1.34 2.93
N SER A 75 5.56 0.26 3.42
CA SER A 75 5.29 -0.96 2.65
C SER A 75 3.79 -1.23 2.68
N PRO A 76 3.03 -0.73 1.68
CA PRO A 76 1.59 -1.02 1.56
C PRO A 76 1.35 -2.52 1.42
N ASP A 77 0.19 -3.00 1.85
CA ASP A 77 -0.16 -4.42 1.63
C ASP A 77 -0.19 -4.79 0.15
N VAL A 78 -0.72 -3.91 -0.69
CA VAL A 78 -0.64 -3.99 -2.16
C VAL A 78 -0.55 -2.58 -2.73
N SER A 79 0.20 -2.38 -3.80
CA SER A 79 0.32 -1.07 -4.45
C SER A 79 0.52 -1.19 -5.96
N TRP A 80 0.33 -0.08 -6.66
CA TRP A 80 0.55 0.02 -8.09
C TRP A 80 1.15 1.40 -8.44
N ILE A 81 2.05 1.40 -9.42
CA ILE A 81 2.76 2.59 -9.89
C ILE A 81 2.63 2.65 -11.41
N LYS A 82 2.29 3.82 -11.96
CA LYS A 82 2.28 4.08 -13.40
C LYS A 82 3.62 3.73 -14.02
N LEU A 83 3.59 3.04 -15.16
CA LEU A 83 4.79 2.56 -15.84
C LEU A 83 5.78 3.67 -16.19
N GLU A 84 5.29 4.82 -16.64
CA GLU A 84 6.16 5.98 -16.95
C GLU A 84 6.92 6.48 -15.71
N ARG A 85 6.28 6.49 -14.53
CA ARG A 85 6.90 6.92 -13.27
C ARG A 85 7.91 5.89 -12.76
N TRP A 86 7.55 4.61 -12.87
CA TRP A 86 8.44 3.51 -12.51
C TRP A 86 9.68 3.47 -13.41
N ASN A 87 9.51 3.65 -14.73
CA ASN A 87 10.59 3.64 -15.69
C ASN A 87 11.49 4.90 -15.63
N ALA A 88 11.02 5.98 -15.03
CA ALA A 88 11.85 7.17 -14.78
C ALA A 88 12.88 6.96 -13.65
N LEU A 89 12.72 5.91 -12.82
CA LEU A 89 13.70 5.57 -11.78
C LEU A 89 14.91 4.86 -12.38
N THR A 90 16.09 5.12 -11.78
CA THR A 90 17.31 4.36 -12.10
C THR A 90 17.21 2.93 -11.54
N GLU A 91 18.01 2.01 -12.09
CA GLU A 91 18.05 0.63 -11.58
C GLU A 91 18.53 0.57 -10.12
N GLU A 92 19.42 1.48 -9.70
CA GLU A 92 19.86 1.62 -8.31
C GLU A 92 18.70 2.03 -7.40
N GLN A 93 17.87 3.00 -7.83
CA GLN A 93 16.68 3.43 -7.08
C GLN A 93 15.64 2.30 -6.96
N LYS A 94 15.44 1.54 -8.03
CA LYS A 94 14.53 0.38 -8.02
C LYS A 94 15.02 -0.75 -7.11
N ALA A 95 16.34 -0.92 -7.00
CA ALA A 95 16.97 -1.94 -6.15
C ALA A 95 17.02 -1.55 -4.65
N SER A 96 16.44 -0.43 -4.26
CA SER A 96 16.37 0.07 -2.88
C SER A 96 14.91 0.29 -2.44
N PHE A 97 14.68 1.03 -1.33
CA PHE A 97 13.37 1.61 -1.05
C PHE A 97 13.11 2.76 -2.02
N ALA A 98 12.55 2.42 -3.17
CA ALA A 98 12.41 3.34 -4.30
C ALA A 98 11.86 4.70 -3.85
N PRO A 99 12.51 5.83 -4.25
CA PRO A 99 12.10 7.18 -3.85
C PRO A 99 10.88 7.63 -4.68
N ILE A 100 9.76 6.97 -4.45
CA ILE A 100 8.51 7.20 -5.17
C ILE A 100 7.33 6.88 -4.26
N CYS A 101 6.30 7.72 -4.30
CA CYS A 101 5.00 7.37 -3.73
C CYS A 101 4.19 6.60 -4.78
N PRO A 102 3.61 5.43 -4.47
CA PRO A 102 2.72 4.74 -5.40
C PRO A 102 1.53 5.61 -5.84
N ASP A 103 0.96 5.33 -7.00
CA ASP A 103 -0.26 5.99 -7.47
C ASP A 103 -1.51 5.40 -6.81
N PHE A 104 -1.46 4.10 -6.48
CA PHE A 104 -2.54 3.37 -5.82
C PHE A 104 -2.01 2.50 -4.68
N VAL A 105 -2.72 2.47 -3.56
CA VAL A 105 -2.38 1.64 -2.40
C VAL A 105 -3.61 0.97 -1.81
N ILE A 106 -3.44 -0.25 -1.30
CA ILE A 106 -4.44 -0.95 -0.49
C ILE A 106 -3.81 -1.33 0.84
N GLU A 107 -4.51 -1.03 1.93
CA GLU A 107 -4.21 -1.52 3.28
C GLU A 107 -5.36 -2.39 3.78
N LEU A 108 -5.04 -3.59 4.25
CA LEU A 108 -6.00 -4.53 4.84
C LEU A 108 -5.84 -4.53 6.36
N ARG A 109 -6.85 -4.08 7.07
CA ARG A 109 -6.83 -4.07 8.53
C ARG A 109 -6.73 -5.49 9.09
N SER A 110 -5.66 -5.75 9.84
CA SER A 110 -5.47 -6.96 10.65
C SER A 110 -6.08 -6.79 12.05
N SER A 111 -6.13 -7.88 12.82
CA SER A 111 -6.63 -7.83 14.21
C SER A 111 -5.72 -7.05 15.16
N SER A 112 -4.46 -6.85 14.81
CA SER A 112 -3.50 -6.05 15.60
C SER A 112 -3.54 -4.56 15.29
N ASP A 113 -4.21 -4.16 14.19
CA ASP A 113 -4.26 -2.76 13.76
C ASP A 113 -5.41 -2.00 14.41
N THR A 114 -5.15 -0.75 14.75
CA THR A 114 -6.23 0.19 15.08
C THR A 114 -6.73 0.87 13.81
N LEU A 115 -8.05 1.00 13.68
CA LEU A 115 -8.63 1.69 12.52
C LEU A 115 -8.09 3.12 12.39
N LYS A 116 -8.00 3.85 13.50
CA LYS A 116 -7.49 5.23 13.52
C LYS A 116 -6.02 5.33 13.07
N GLY A 117 -5.19 4.32 13.42
CA GLY A 117 -3.79 4.26 12.97
C GLY A 117 -3.69 4.10 11.46
N LEU A 118 -4.48 3.17 10.88
CA LEU A 118 -4.53 2.97 9.44
C LEU A 118 -5.14 4.15 8.70
N GLN A 119 -6.17 4.80 9.24
CA GLN A 119 -6.71 6.03 8.66
C GLN A 119 -5.66 7.14 8.56
N LYS A 120 -4.83 7.31 9.59
CA LYS A 120 -3.70 8.25 9.54
C LYS A 120 -2.66 7.87 8.48
N LYS A 121 -2.35 6.57 8.37
CA LYS A 121 -1.43 6.06 7.33
C LYS A 121 -1.98 6.31 5.93
N MET A 122 -3.26 6.09 5.71
CA MET A 122 -3.92 6.39 4.44
C MET A 122 -3.87 7.88 4.09
N GLN A 123 -4.10 8.76 5.07
CA GLN A 123 -3.97 10.21 4.86
C GLN A 123 -2.52 10.59 4.53
N GLU A 124 -1.52 9.99 5.21
CA GLU A 124 -0.11 10.19 4.86
C GLU A 124 0.17 9.81 3.41
N TYR A 125 -0.38 8.70 2.91
CA TYR A 125 -0.24 8.33 1.49
C TYR A 125 -0.83 9.37 0.55
N ILE A 126 -2.05 9.85 0.81
CA ILE A 126 -2.69 10.89 0.01
C ILE A 126 -1.88 12.18 0.01
N ASP A 127 -1.42 12.63 1.18
CA ASP A 127 -0.60 13.84 1.34
C ASP A 127 0.75 13.75 0.62
N ASN A 128 1.22 12.53 0.32
CA ASN A 128 2.46 12.25 -0.40
C ASN A 128 2.27 11.90 -1.89
N GLY A 129 1.04 11.95 -2.42
CA GLY A 129 0.79 11.86 -3.85
C GLY A 129 0.08 10.59 -4.34
N VAL A 130 -0.43 9.74 -3.45
CA VAL A 130 -1.35 8.66 -3.84
C VAL A 130 -2.61 9.26 -4.44
N SER A 131 -3.00 8.79 -5.63
CA SER A 131 -4.22 9.24 -6.32
C SER A 131 -5.47 8.51 -5.82
N LEU A 132 -5.32 7.25 -5.42
CA LEU A 132 -6.40 6.42 -4.88
C LEU A 132 -5.85 5.48 -3.80
N GLY A 133 -6.48 5.47 -2.65
CA GLY A 133 -6.18 4.53 -1.58
C GLY A 133 -7.43 3.78 -1.09
N LEU A 134 -7.30 2.49 -0.85
CA LEU A 134 -8.36 1.67 -0.26
C LEU A 134 -7.91 1.16 1.12
N LEU A 135 -8.69 1.45 2.15
CA LEU A 135 -8.55 0.84 3.47
C LEU A 135 -9.70 -0.16 3.67
N ILE A 136 -9.36 -1.43 3.78
CA ILE A 136 -10.32 -2.52 3.95
C ILE A 136 -10.41 -2.88 5.43
N ASP A 137 -11.53 -2.55 6.06
CA ASP A 137 -11.85 -2.92 7.45
C ASP A 137 -12.76 -4.15 7.46
N ARG A 138 -12.15 -5.33 7.58
CA ARG A 138 -12.87 -6.62 7.64
C ARG A 138 -13.76 -6.75 8.86
N THR A 139 -13.34 -6.19 9.99
CA THR A 139 -14.08 -6.29 11.25
C THR A 139 -15.48 -5.69 11.12
N ASN A 140 -15.56 -4.55 10.45
CA ASN A 140 -16.82 -3.82 10.24
C ASN A 140 -17.39 -4.01 8.83
N ARG A 141 -16.74 -4.78 7.97
CA ARG A 141 -17.06 -4.96 6.54
C ARG A 141 -17.22 -3.64 5.80
N LYS A 142 -16.27 -2.71 6.00
CA LYS A 142 -16.25 -1.39 5.37
C LYS A 142 -15.01 -1.24 4.50
N VAL A 143 -15.18 -0.52 3.39
CA VAL A 143 -14.07 -0.04 2.59
C VAL A 143 -14.08 1.48 2.59
N TYR A 144 -12.97 2.09 3.01
CA TYR A 144 -12.75 3.52 2.97
C TYR A 144 -11.95 3.83 1.72
N ILE A 145 -12.49 4.68 0.86
CA ILE A 145 -11.88 5.09 -0.40
C ILE A 145 -11.33 6.50 -0.23
N TYR A 146 -10.02 6.64 -0.34
CA TYR A 146 -9.31 7.90 -0.19
C TYR A 146 -8.90 8.45 -1.54
N ARG A 147 -9.17 9.73 -1.78
CA ARG A 147 -8.72 10.50 -2.93
C ARG A 147 -8.26 11.88 -2.47
N PRO A 148 -7.35 12.56 -3.21
CA PRO A 148 -6.94 13.93 -2.89
C PRO A 148 -8.14 14.89 -2.81
N ASP A 149 -8.02 15.88 -1.93
CA ASP A 149 -8.93 17.01 -1.82
C ASP A 149 -10.40 16.67 -1.50
N ARG A 150 -10.64 15.50 -0.88
CA ARG A 150 -12.00 15.09 -0.45
C ARG A 150 -11.97 14.18 0.76
N GLU A 151 -13.07 14.18 1.49
CA GLU A 151 -13.29 13.21 2.56
C GLU A 151 -13.39 11.78 2.02
N PRO A 152 -12.94 10.78 2.79
CA PRO A 152 -13.04 9.39 2.39
C PRO A 152 -14.50 8.96 2.15
N GLU A 153 -14.76 8.34 1.01
CA GLU A 153 -16.01 7.64 0.76
C GLU A 153 -16.02 6.32 1.53
N ILE A 154 -17.15 5.96 2.12
CA ILE A 154 -17.29 4.73 2.92
C ILE A 154 -18.32 3.83 2.26
N LEU A 155 -17.88 2.66 1.82
CA LEU A 155 -18.76 1.61 1.33
C LEU A 155 -19.03 0.62 2.46
N ASP A 156 -20.30 0.27 2.66
CA ASP A 156 -20.75 -0.68 3.68
C ASP A 156 -21.01 -2.04 3.03
N ASN A 157 -20.25 -3.05 3.45
CA ASN A 157 -20.31 -4.44 2.96
C ASN A 157 -20.40 -4.56 1.43
N PRO A 158 -19.54 -3.88 0.65
CA PRO A 158 -19.63 -3.94 -0.80
C PRO A 158 -19.27 -5.33 -1.33
N GLU A 159 -19.89 -5.76 -2.42
CA GLU A 159 -19.52 -6.98 -3.16
C GLU A 159 -18.30 -6.73 -4.03
N THR A 160 -18.17 -5.51 -4.56
CA THR A 160 -17.07 -5.07 -5.39
C THR A 160 -16.69 -3.64 -5.07
N VAL A 161 -15.43 -3.28 -5.36
CA VAL A 161 -14.93 -1.90 -5.27
C VAL A 161 -14.27 -1.54 -6.59
N SER A 162 -14.80 -0.53 -7.30
CA SER A 162 -14.18 0.01 -8.51
C SER A 162 -13.04 0.97 -8.15
N ALA A 163 -11.97 0.90 -8.91
CA ALA A 163 -10.86 1.85 -8.84
C ALA A 163 -10.86 2.89 -9.97
N ASP A 164 -11.99 2.99 -10.71
CA ASP A 164 -12.16 4.05 -11.70
C ASP A 164 -12.23 5.44 -11.05
N PRO A 165 -11.73 6.47 -11.72
CA PRO A 165 -11.03 6.47 -13.02
C PRO A 165 -9.53 6.24 -12.91
N GLU A 166 -8.96 6.09 -11.70
CA GLU A 166 -7.51 6.05 -11.47
C GLU A 166 -6.85 4.79 -12.04
N LEU A 167 -7.52 3.63 -11.90
CA LEU A 167 -7.16 2.35 -12.51
C LEU A 167 -8.33 1.85 -13.36
N PRO A 168 -8.42 2.25 -14.65
CA PRO A 168 -9.58 1.99 -15.47
C PRO A 168 -9.88 0.48 -15.60
N GLY A 169 -11.10 0.09 -15.23
CA GLY A 169 -11.55 -1.29 -15.28
C GLY A 169 -11.02 -2.21 -14.17
N PHE A 170 -10.21 -1.72 -13.24
CA PHE A 170 -9.89 -2.51 -12.06
C PHE A 170 -11.07 -2.52 -11.09
N VAL A 171 -11.57 -3.73 -10.83
CA VAL A 171 -12.67 -3.97 -9.88
C VAL A 171 -12.25 -5.04 -8.89
N LEU A 172 -12.05 -4.64 -7.64
CA LEU A 172 -11.71 -5.55 -6.54
C LEU A 172 -12.97 -6.31 -6.09
N ARG A 173 -12.94 -7.64 -6.20
CA ARG A 173 -14.03 -8.53 -5.73
C ARG A 173 -13.81 -8.88 -4.27
N MET A 174 -14.80 -8.57 -3.42
CA MET A 174 -14.68 -8.65 -1.98
C MET A 174 -15.05 -10.02 -1.38
N ALA A 175 -15.77 -10.88 -2.12
CA ALA A 175 -16.31 -12.15 -1.62
C ALA A 175 -15.28 -13.09 -0.93
N LYS A 176 -14.01 -13.03 -1.33
CA LYS A 176 -12.93 -13.83 -0.75
C LYS A 176 -12.00 -13.03 0.18
N ILE A 177 -12.32 -11.77 0.43
CA ILE A 177 -11.55 -10.85 1.26
C ILE A 177 -12.22 -10.67 2.63
N TRP A 178 -13.54 -10.70 2.66
CA TRP A 178 -14.36 -10.67 3.88
C TRP A 178 -14.14 -11.85 4.83
#